data_815f4d1e97528211f3e9407c061209d4
#
_entry.id   815f4d1e97528211f3e9407c061209d4
#
_cell.length_a   1.000
_cell.length_b   1.000
_cell.length_c   1.000
_cell.angle_alpha   90.00
_cell.angle_beta   90.00
_cell.angle_gamma   90.00
#
_symmetry.space_group_name_H-M   'P 1'
#
loop_
_entity.id
_entity.type
_entity.pdbx_description
1 polymer ?
#
loop_
_entity_poly.entity_id
_entity_poly.type
_entity_poly.pdbx_seq_one_letter_code
_entity_poly.pdbx_strand_id
1 'polypeptide(L)'
;MIIPARSLPSSQFINEAERGGIILDVRSPGEFDQGHILGSLSWPLFNNSERAEIGTLYKQKSREKAVDLGLYIIGPKMQEMAQRGRSLFEGQTSSDSSPSRNPLLIYCWRGGMRSESVAWLLRTAGVPTVVLEGGYKAFRTYARSEFDRKIDFLVLGGLTGSAKTDTLLELSKIPGESVIDLEGMAKHFGSAFGNLEGRAQPTTEQFSNDLFSHL
;
A
#
# COMPACT_ATOMS: atom_id res chain seq x y z
N MET A 1 -19.47 10.29 19.97
CA MET A 1 -18.33 11.23 19.84
C MET A 1 -17.64 10.96 18.51
N ILE A 2 -17.50 11.96 17.64
CA ILE A 2 -16.82 11.76 16.32
C ILE A 2 -15.31 11.78 16.57
N ILE A 3 -14.60 10.72 16.15
CA ILE A 3 -13.15 10.64 16.24
C ILE A 3 -12.55 11.72 15.33
N PRO A 4 -11.59 12.55 15.78
CA PRO A 4 -11.03 13.63 14.97
C PRO A 4 -10.28 13.07 13.74
N ALA A 5 -10.27 13.86 12.67
CA ALA A 5 -9.48 13.54 11.48
C ALA A 5 -7.99 13.65 11.82
N ARG A 6 -7.20 12.68 11.35
CA ARG A 6 -5.74 12.67 11.47
C ARG A 6 -5.14 12.35 10.11
N SER A 7 -4.17 13.12 9.68
CA SER A 7 -3.36 12.82 8.51
C SER A 7 -1.87 12.81 8.86
N LEU A 8 -1.08 12.08 8.11
CA LEU A 8 0.36 11.94 8.35
C LEU A 8 1.13 12.03 7.04
N PRO A 9 2.33 12.65 7.04
CA PRO A 9 3.27 12.57 5.92
C PRO A 9 3.79 11.14 5.75
N SER A 10 4.35 10.84 4.56
CA SER A 10 4.72 9.48 4.16
C SER A 10 5.61 8.76 5.17
N SER A 11 6.65 9.40 5.69
CA SER A 11 7.56 8.78 6.67
C SER A 11 6.84 8.34 7.95
N GLN A 12 6.00 9.21 8.53
CA GLN A 12 5.25 8.88 9.73
C GLN A 12 4.16 7.84 9.48
N PHE A 13 3.54 7.87 8.28
CA PHE A 13 2.52 6.90 7.88
C PHE A 13 3.13 5.49 7.76
N ILE A 14 4.32 5.37 7.16
CA ILE A 14 5.04 4.09 7.08
C ILE A 14 5.46 3.60 8.46
N ASN A 15 5.98 4.47 9.33
CA ASN A 15 6.31 4.09 10.70
C ASN A 15 5.10 3.56 11.50
N GLU A 16 3.91 4.12 11.28
CA GLU A 16 2.68 3.58 11.90
C GLU A 16 2.31 2.20 11.33
N ALA A 17 2.56 1.97 10.03
CA ALA A 17 2.35 0.66 9.41
C ALA A 17 3.31 -0.40 9.98
N GLU A 18 4.59 -0.08 10.14
CA GLU A 18 5.62 -0.95 10.73
C GLU A 18 5.31 -1.33 12.19
N ARG A 19 4.59 -0.47 12.91
CA ARG A 19 4.07 -0.75 14.26
C ARG A 19 2.84 -1.67 14.26
N GLY A 20 2.46 -2.22 13.10
CA GLY A 20 1.34 -3.14 12.93
C GLY A 20 0.03 -2.46 12.50
N GLY A 21 0.08 -1.22 12.03
CA GLY A 21 -1.08 -0.56 11.42
C GLY A 21 -1.50 -1.23 10.11
N ILE A 22 -2.80 -1.50 9.94
CA ILE A 22 -3.34 -2.06 8.70
C ILE A 22 -3.53 -0.95 7.67
N ILE A 23 -2.89 -1.10 6.50
CA ILE A 23 -2.98 -0.15 5.40
C ILE A 23 -4.11 -0.54 4.44
N LEU A 24 -4.99 0.40 4.12
CA LEU A 24 -6.09 0.25 3.17
C LEU A 24 -5.85 1.14 1.94
N ASP A 25 -5.71 0.51 0.78
CA ASP A 25 -5.69 1.20 -0.50
C ASP A 25 -7.10 1.32 -1.06
N VAL A 26 -7.64 2.54 -1.04
CA VAL A 26 -9.00 2.81 -1.53
C VAL A 26 -9.05 3.20 -3.01
N ARG A 27 -7.97 2.99 -3.74
CA ARG A 27 -7.92 3.15 -5.21
C ARG A 27 -8.69 2.00 -5.89
N SER A 28 -8.87 2.10 -7.20
CA SER A 28 -9.46 0.99 -7.95
C SER A 28 -8.50 -0.22 -8.03
N PRO A 29 -9.03 -1.43 -8.28
CA PRO A 29 -8.20 -2.63 -8.40
C PRO A 29 -7.05 -2.46 -9.41
N GLY A 30 -7.30 -1.89 -10.59
CA GLY A 30 -6.24 -1.66 -11.57
C GLY A 30 -5.18 -0.64 -11.13
N GLU A 31 -5.55 0.35 -10.31
CA GLU A 31 -4.57 1.25 -9.68
C GLU A 31 -3.72 0.50 -8.64
N PHE A 32 -4.32 -0.45 -7.90
CA PHE A 32 -3.63 -1.31 -6.94
C PHE A 32 -2.66 -2.28 -7.63
N ASP A 33 -3.12 -2.96 -8.68
CA ASP A 33 -2.34 -3.95 -9.43
C ASP A 33 -1.13 -3.31 -10.13
N GLN A 34 -1.25 -2.05 -10.56
CA GLN A 34 -0.15 -1.28 -11.13
C GLN A 34 1.00 -1.06 -10.14
N GLY A 35 0.67 -0.87 -8.87
CA GLY A 35 1.62 -0.72 -7.77
C GLY A 35 0.93 -0.17 -6.53
N HIS A 36 1.30 -0.68 -5.36
CA HIS A 36 0.74 -0.32 -4.06
C HIS A 36 1.82 -0.27 -2.98
N ILE A 37 1.49 0.24 -1.80
CA ILE A 37 2.37 0.19 -0.62
C ILE A 37 2.41 -1.26 -0.14
N LEU A 38 3.60 -1.82 0.06
CA LEU A 38 3.76 -3.21 0.50
C LEU A 38 2.95 -3.49 1.77
N GLY A 39 2.26 -4.63 1.80
CA GLY A 39 1.39 -5.02 2.91
C GLY A 39 0.03 -4.32 2.95
N SER A 40 -0.27 -3.40 2.02
CA SER A 40 -1.60 -2.80 1.95
C SER A 40 -2.66 -3.77 1.43
N LEU A 41 -3.86 -3.64 1.97
CA LEU A 41 -5.04 -4.38 1.51
C LEU A 41 -5.77 -3.56 0.44
N SER A 42 -6.11 -4.22 -0.68
CA SER A 42 -7.01 -3.62 -1.67
C SER A 42 -8.41 -3.44 -1.08
N TRP A 43 -8.85 -2.18 -0.98
CA TRP A 43 -10.13 -1.77 -0.41
C TRP A 43 -10.82 -0.75 -1.32
N PRO A 44 -11.13 -1.11 -2.55
CA PRO A 44 -11.54 -0.15 -3.55
C PRO A 44 -12.87 0.52 -3.20
N LEU A 45 -12.86 1.86 -3.21
CA LEU A 45 -14.08 2.67 -3.12
C LEU A 45 -14.90 2.53 -4.41
N PHE A 46 -14.21 2.42 -5.54
CA PHE A 46 -14.76 2.24 -6.88
C PHE A 46 -14.05 1.10 -7.60
N ASN A 47 -14.77 0.32 -8.38
CA ASN A 47 -14.16 -0.60 -9.34
C ASN A 47 -13.52 0.18 -10.51
N ASN A 48 -12.88 -0.52 -11.44
CA ASN A 48 -12.16 0.12 -12.56
C ASN A 48 -13.08 0.93 -13.48
N SER A 49 -14.26 0.42 -13.81
CA SER A 49 -15.24 1.10 -14.67
C SER A 49 -15.86 2.31 -13.98
N GLU A 50 -16.31 2.16 -12.75
CA GLU A 50 -16.84 3.25 -11.92
C GLU A 50 -15.82 4.39 -11.77
N ARG A 51 -14.55 4.02 -11.51
CA ARG A 51 -13.45 4.99 -11.39
C ARG A 51 -13.19 5.72 -12.69
N ALA A 52 -13.22 5.04 -13.83
CA ALA A 52 -13.02 5.64 -15.15
C ALA A 52 -14.15 6.61 -15.50
N GLU A 53 -15.41 6.24 -15.25
CA GLU A 53 -16.58 7.06 -15.49
C GLU A 53 -16.54 8.33 -14.63
N ILE A 54 -16.35 8.21 -13.32
CA ILE A 54 -16.23 9.36 -12.40
C ILE A 54 -15.06 10.26 -12.82
N GLY A 55 -13.92 9.70 -13.20
CA GLY A 55 -12.76 10.45 -13.66
C GLY A 55 -13.03 11.24 -14.96
N THR A 56 -13.81 10.68 -15.87
CA THR A 56 -14.24 11.34 -17.11
C THR A 56 -15.20 12.48 -16.83
N LEU A 57 -16.20 12.25 -15.97
CA LEU A 57 -17.15 13.30 -15.54
C LEU A 57 -16.42 14.47 -14.87
N TYR A 58 -15.48 14.16 -13.99
CA TYR A 58 -14.69 15.18 -13.28
C TYR A 58 -13.89 16.08 -14.24
N LYS A 59 -13.31 15.48 -15.29
CA LYS A 59 -12.48 16.22 -16.25
C LYS A 59 -13.27 16.95 -17.31
N GLN A 60 -14.38 16.36 -17.81
CA GLN A 60 -15.07 16.82 -19.00
C GLN A 60 -16.36 17.58 -18.72
N LYS A 61 -16.97 17.40 -17.53
CA LYS A 61 -18.27 18.03 -17.24
C LYS A 61 -18.21 18.90 -16.00
N SER A 62 -18.26 18.33 -14.80
CA SER A 62 -18.13 19.10 -13.56
C SER A 62 -17.76 18.20 -12.38
N ARG A 63 -17.14 18.82 -11.37
CA ARG A 63 -16.86 18.18 -10.08
C ARG A 63 -18.16 17.71 -9.40
N GLU A 64 -19.22 18.49 -9.46
CA GLU A 64 -20.53 18.19 -8.84
C GLU A 64 -21.10 16.90 -9.39
N LYS A 65 -21.20 16.76 -10.72
CA LYS A 65 -21.70 15.54 -11.36
C LYS A 65 -20.87 14.30 -11.03
N ALA A 66 -19.55 14.46 -10.93
CA ALA A 66 -18.69 13.37 -10.52
C ALA A 66 -18.91 12.96 -9.05
N VAL A 67 -19.19 13.94 -8.17
CA VAL A 67 -19.53 13.69 -6.76
C VAL A 67 -20.90 13.02 -6.65
N ASP A 68 -21.90 13.50 -7.37
CA ASP A 68 -23.26 12.93 -7.37
C ASP A 68 -23.25 11.46 -7.80
N LEU A 69 -22.55 11.15 -8.91
CA LEU A 69 -22.38 9.77 -9.34
C LEU A 69 -21.61 8.93 -8.29
N GLY A 70 -20.55 9.49 -7.71
CA GLY A 70 -19.80 8.83 -6.65
C GLY A 70 -20.68 8.48 -5.44
N LEU A 71 -21.49 9.42 -4.97
CA LEU A 71 -22.44 9.21 -3.86
C LEU A 71 -23.50 8.16 -4.21
N TYR A 72 -24.04 8.19 -5.42
CA TYR A 72 -24.99 7.19 -5.91
C TYR A 72 -24.40 5.77 -5.87
N ILE A 73 -23.15 5.62 -6.29
CA ILE A 73 -22.45 4.33 -6.31
C ILE A 73 -22.08 3.85 -4.90
N ILE A 74 -21.64 4.77 -4.02
CA ILE A 74 -21.12 4.41 -2.68
C ILE A 74 -22.26 4.20 -1.68
N GLY A 75 -23.36 4.96 -1.79
CA GLY A 75 -24.45 4.93 -0.82
C GLY A 75 -24.86 3.52 -0.41
N PRO A 76 -25.19 2.60 -1.35
CA PRO A 76 -25.57 1.22 -1.03
C PRO A 76 -24.47 0.40 -0.36
N LYS A 77 -23.18 0.75 -0.55
CA LYS A 77 -22.02 0.01 -0.03
C LYS A 77 -21.58 0.47 1.37
N MET A 78 -22.07 1.62 1.86
CA MET A 78 -21.56 2.24 3.09
C MET A 78 -21.69 1.36 4.33
N GLN A 79 -22.82 0.67 4.50
CA GLN A 79 -23.04 -0.20 5.65
C GLN A 79 -22.03 -1.36 5.68
N GLU A 80 -21.86 -2.03 4.55
CA GLU A 80 -20.91 -3.13 4.42
C GLU A 80 -19.47 -2.66 4.67
N MET A 81 -19.08 -1.53 4.09
CA MET A 81 -17.76 -0.94 4.31
C MET A 81 -17.51 -0.62 5.79
N ALA A 82 -18.50 -0.05 6.48
CA ALA A 82 -18.40 0.26 7.90
C ALA A 82 -18.26 -1.02 8.76
N GLN A 83 -19.05 -2.06 8.47
CA GLN A 83 -18.98 -3.35 9.17
C GLN A 83 -17.63 -4.03 8.96
N ARG A 84 -17.19 -4.11 7.72
CA ARG A 84 -15.91 -4.69 7.35
C ARG A 84 -14.72 -3.95 7.99
N GLY A 85 -14.79 -2.61 8.06
CA GLY A 85 -13.77 -1.79 8.72
C GLY A 85 -13.70 -2.05 10.22
N ARG A 86 -14.85 -2.19 10.90
CA ARG A 86 -14.90 -2.60 12.31
C ARG A 86 -14.28 -3.98 12.53
N SER A 87 -14.66 -4.96 11.71
CA SER A 87 -14.11 -6.32 11.81
C SER A 87 -12.59 -6.34 11.66
N LEU A 88 -12.02 -5.56 10.72
CA LEU A 88 -10.56 -5.43 10.57
C LEU A 88 -9.91 -4.79 11.80
N PHE A 89 -10.51 -3.72 12.32
CA PHE A 89 -9.98 -3.03 13.49
C PHE A 89 -10.06 -3.90 14.75
N GLU A 90 -11.16 -4.60 14.96
CA GLU A 90 -11.39 -5.51 16.10
C GLU A 90 -10.53 -6.77 16.01
N GLY A 91 -10.27 -7.27 14.81
CA GLY A 91 -9.44 -8.45 14.54
C GLY A 91 -7.93 -8.23 14.72
N GLN A 92 -7.48 -6.99 14.97
CA GLN A 92 -6.07 -6.76 15.31
C GLN A 92 -5.76 -7.40 16.66
N THR A 93 -4.92 -8.43 16.65
CA THR A 93 -4.40 -9.04 17.87
C THR A 93 -3.22 -8.21 18.37
N SER A 94 -3.35 -7.60 19.54
CA SER A 94 -2.21 -7.04 20.25
C SER A 94 -1.33 -8.19 20.75
N SER A 95 -0.08 -8.24 20.28
CA SER A 95 0.90 -9.25 20.72
C SER A 95 1.50 -8.98 22.08
N ASP A 96 1.23 -7.85 22.69
CA ASP A 96 1.68 -7.47 24.02
C ASP A 96 0.57 -6.81 24.83
N SER A 97 0.63 -6.96 26.12
CA SER A 97 -0.28 -6.59 27.19
C SER A 97 -0.84 -5.14 27.20
N SER A 98 -0.85 -4.45 26.06
CA SER A 98 -1.47 -3.14 25.88
C SER A 98 -2.72 -3.25 24.99
N PRO A 99 -3.89 -2.76 25.45
CA PRO A 99 -5.14 -2.85 24.70
C PRO A 99 -5.30 -1.82 23.57
N SER A 100 -4.23 -1.14 23.15
CA SER A 100 -4.32 -0.11 22.11
C SER A 100 -4.17 -0.71 20.71
N ARG A 101 -5.29 -0.88 20.02
CA ARG A 101 -5.31 -1.22 18.60
C ARG A 101 -4.81 -0.04 17.76
N ASN A 102 -4.03 -0.33 16.74
CA ASN A 102 -3.53 0.68 15.81
C ASN A 102 -4.67 1.21 14.92
N PRO A 103 -4.68 2.50 14.56
CA PRO A 103 -5.66 3.04 13.63
C PRO A 103 -5.53 2.36 12.26
N LEU A 104 -6.63 2.31 11.47
CA LEU A 104 -6.55 1.92 10.08
C LEU A 104 -5.92 3.07 9.27
N LEU A 105 -4.92 2.73 8.46
CA LEU A 105 -4.15 3.64 7.64
C LEU A 105 -4.75 3.65 6.23
N ILE A 106 -5.14 4.80 5.73
CA ILE A 106 -5.92 4.90 4.48
C ILE A 106 -5.21 5.79 3.48
N TYR A 107 -5.10 5.34 2.24
CA TYR A 107 -4.62 6.19 1.17
C TYR A 107 -5.42 6.02 -0.13
N CYS A 108 -5.42 7.07 -0.93
CA CYS A 108 -5.82 7.05 -2.33
C CYS A 108 -4.70 7.64 -3.19
N TRP A 109 -4.97 8.00 -4.46
CA TRP A 109 -3.91 8.51 -5.34
C TRP A 109 -3.24 9.82 -4.85
N ARG A 110 -4.01 10.77 -4.28
CA ARG A 110 -3.52 12.10 -3.86
C ARG A 110 -3.91 12.49 -2.43
N GLY A 111 -4.40 11.59 -1.60
CA GLY A 111 -4.85 11.93 -0.24
C GLY A 111 -6.06 12.86 -0.21
N GLY A 112 -6.95 12.79 -1.22
CA GLY A 112 -8.11 13.66 -1.34
C GLY A 112 -9.43 12.93 -1.07
N MET A 113 -10.50 13.35 -1.75
CA MET A 113 -11.89 12.95 -1.49
C MET A 113 -12.11 11.45 -1.27
N ARG A 114 -11.45 10.57 -2.03
CA ARG A 114 -11.63 9.12 -1.90
C ARG A 114 -11.20 8.60 -0.51
N SER A 115 -9.98 8.91 -0.10
CA SER A 115 -9.46 8.49 1.21
C SER A 115 -10.17 9.19 2.36
N GLU A 116 -10.49 10.48 2.21
CA GLU A 116 -11.19 11.25 3.22
C GLU A 116 -12.63 10.76 3.45
N SER A 117 -13.35 10.39 2.38
CA SER A 117 -14.71 9.84 2.50
C SER A 117 -14.73 8.51 3.23
N VAL A 118 -13.79 7.60 2.91
CA VAL A 118 -13.69 6.31 3.60
C VAL A 118 -13.27 6.52 5.06
N ALA A 119 -12.29 7.39 5.31
CA ALA A 119 -11.86 7.69 6.66
C ALA A 119 -12.99 8.32 7.50
N TRP A 120 -13.78 9.23 6.92
CA TRP A 120 -14.96 9.80 7.56
C TRP A 120 -15.98 8.71 7.92
N LEU A 121 -16.32 7.84 6.98
CA LEU A 121 -17.25 6.74 7.21
C LEU A 121 -16.80 5.82 8.35
N LEU A 122 -15.53 5.41 8.33
CA LEU A 122 -14.99 4.52 9.35
C LEU A 122 -14.92 5.19 10.72
N ARG A 123 -14.51 6.46 10.80
CA ARG A 123 -14.53 7.23 12.06
C ARG A 123 -15.96 7.38 12.61
N THR A 124 -16.94 7.62 11.73
CA THR A 124 -18.36 7.67 12.13
C THR A 124 -18.83 6.31 12.67
N ALA A 125 -18.28 5.21 12.14
CA ALA A 125 -18.53 3.85 12.62
C ALA A 125 -17.73 3.48 13.89
N GLY A 126 -16.96 4.42 14.48
CA GLY A 126 -16.17 4.20 15.72
C GLY A 126 -14.77 3.63 15.50
N VAL A 127 -14.28 3.59 14.25
CA VAL A 127 -12.95 3.07 13.91
C VAL A 127 -11.96 4.21 13.73
N PRO A 128 -10.87 4.29 14.54
CA PRO A 128 -9.82 5.28 14.35
C PRO A 128 -9.11 5.10 13.00
N THR A 129 -8.90 6.20 12.29
CA THR A 129 -8.25 6.18 10.98
C THR A 129 -7.23 7.30 10.83
N VAL A 130 -6.22 7.05 10.02
CA VAL A 130 -5.20 8.00 9.60
C VAL A 130 -5.14 8.02 8.09
N VAL A 131 -5.10 9.21 7.48
CA VAL A 131 -4.99 9.38 6.03
C VAL A 131 -3.56 9.76 5.65
N LEU A 132 -3.05 9.17 4.57
CA LEU A 132 -1.75 9.53 4.01
C LEU A 132 -1.84 10.89 3.29
N GLU A 133 -1.10 11.88 3.75
CA GLU A 133 -0.98 13.19 3.11
C GLU A 133 -0.39 13.06 1.70
N GLY A 134 -1.05 13.68 0.72
CA GLY A 134 -0.65 13.57 -0.69
C GLY A 134 -0.83 12.19 -1.31
N GLY A 135 -1.27 11.20 -0.53
CA GLY A 135 -1.61 9.85 -0.96
C GLY A 135 -0.45 9.07 -1.57
N TYR A 136 -0.79 8.09 -2.39
CA TYR A 136 0.19 7.20 -3.04
C TYR A 136 1.23 7.97 -3.88
N LYS A 137 0.84 9.10 -4.49
CA LYS A 137 1.80 9.95 -5.21
C LYS A 137 2.90 10.49 -4.29
N ALA A 138 2.55 10.94 -3.08
CA ALA A 138 3.51 11.42 -2.10
C ALA A 138 4.38 10.27 -1.57
N PHE A 139 3.78 9.10 -1.30
CA PHE A 139 4.54 7.90 -0.96
C PHE A 139 5.58 7.57 -2.04
N ARG A 140 5.21 7.56 -3.33
CA ARG A 140 6.14 7.28 -4.43
C ARG A 140 7.29 8.31 -4.49
N THR A 141 7.02 9.57 -4.20
CA THR A 141 8.07 10.59 -4.12
C THR A 141 9.00 10.33 -2.94
N TYR A 142 8.44 10.02 -1.78
CA TYR A 142 9.20 9.67 -0.58
C TYR A 142 10.05 8.40 -0.80
N ALA A 143 9.46 7.31 -1.27
CA ALA A 143 10.17 6.06 -1.52
C ALA A 143 11.34 6.25 -2.50
N ARG A 144 11.16 7.08 -3.54
CA ARG A 144 12.25 7.41 -4.48
C ARG A 144 13.37 8.21 -3.82
N SER A 145 13.05 9.15 -2.93
CA SER A 145 14.08 9.94 -2.24
C SER A 145 14.93 9.10 -1.28
N GLU A 146 14.40 7.99 -0.77
CA GLU A 146 15.17 7.08 0.08
C GLU A 146 16.26 6.33 -0.69
N PHE A 147 16.09 6.10 -2.01
CA PHE A 147 17.16 5.54 -2.86
C PHE A 147 18.34 6.51 -3.08
N ASP A 148 18.14 7.80 -2.87
CA ASP A 148 19.23 8.78 -2.97
C ASP A 148 20.09 8.84 -1.69
N ARG A 149 19.69 8.10 -0.64
CA ARG A 149 20.46 8.00 0.60
C ARG A 149 21.73 7.18 0.35
N LYS A 150 22.81 7.60 0.99
CA LYS A 150 24.05 6.83 0.98
C LYS A 150 23.89 5.61 1.88
N ILE A 151 23.82 4.44 1.28
CA ILE A 151 23.72 3.15 1.97
C ILE A 151 24.93 2.31 1.54
N ASP A 152 25.61 1.71 2.50
CA ASP A 152 26.72 0.82 2.22
C ASP A 152 26.18 -0.60 1.96
N PHE A 153 26.41 -1.11 0.75
CA PHE A 153 26.00 -2.46 0.35
C PHE A 153 27.22 -3.38 0.19
N LEU A 154 27.09 -4.58 0.70
CA LEU A 154 28.00 -5.68 0.32
C LEU A 154 27.34 -6.45 -0.85
N VAL A 155 27.99 -6.42 -2.02
CA VAL A 155 27.46 -7.07 -3.22
C VAL A 155 28.03 -8.48 -3.35
N LEU A 156 27.14 -9.49 -3.29
CA LEU A 156 27.51 -10.89 -3.54
C LEU A 156 27.53 -11.16 -5.05
N GLY A 157 28.73 -11.24 -5.64
CA GLY A 157 28.95 -11.57 -7.06
C GLY A 157 29.33 -13.02 -7.27
N GLY A 158 29.15 -13.53 -8.50
CA GLY A 158 29.59 -14.89 -8.90
C GLY A 158 28.91 -15.37 -10.18
N LEU A 159 29.47 -16.46 -10.75
CA LEU A 159 28.93 -17.07 -11.97
C LEU A 159 27.54 -17.68 -11.77
N THR A 160 26.81 -17.93 -12.85
CA THR A 160 25.56 -18.70 -12.80
C THR A 160 25.81 -20.08 -12.21
N GLY A 161 24.97 -20.53 -11.29
CA GLY A 161 25.11 -21.83 -10.60
C GLY A 161 26.09 -21.82 -9.42
N SER A 162 26.65 -20.67 -9.02
CA SER A 162 27.56 -20.59 -7.86
C SER A 162 26.85 -20.48 -6.49
N ALA A 163 25.62 -20.90 -6.39
CA ALA A 163 24.82 -20.92 -5.16
C ALA A 163 24.67 -19.54 -4.47
N LYS A 164 24.67 -18.43 -5.23
CA LYS A 164 24.49 -17.06 -4.66
C LYS A 164 23.17 -16.93 -3.93
N THR A 165 22.09 -17.37 -4.54
CA THR A 165 20.74 -17.29 -3.96
C THR A 165 20.65 -18.09 -2.65
N ASP A 166 21.21 -19.31 -2.63
CA ASP A 166 21.25 -20.13 -1.42
C ASP A 166 22.05 -19.43 -0.31
N THR A 167 23.18 -18.80 -0.67
CA THR A 167 23.99 -18.02 0.26
C THR A 167 23.21 -16.83 0.82
N LEU A 168 22.48 -16.08 -0.02
CA LEU A 168 21.65 -14.97 0.43
C LEU A 168 20.54 -15.45 1.38
N LEU A 169 19.89 -16.58 1.08
CA LEU A 169 18.88 -17.19 1.94
C LEU A 169 19.45 -17.63 3.30
N GLU A 170 20.67 -18.14 3.36
CA GLU A 170 21.32 -18.45 4.64
C GLU A 170 21.70 -17.18 5.40
N LEU A 171 22.21 -16.15 4.74
CA LEU A 171 22.51 -14.86 5.37
C LEU A 171 21.27 -14.20 5.98
N SER A 172 20.11 -14.28 5.30
CA SER A 172 18.85 -13.70 5.81
C SER A 172 18.35 -14.32 7.12
N LYS A 173 18.89 -15.50 7.49
CA LYS A 173 18.55 -16.16 8.77
C LYS A 173 19.40 -15.65 9.95
N ILE A 174 20.46 -14.90 9.68
CA ILE A 174 21.34 -14.36 10.70
C ILE A 174 20.70 -13.11 11.32
N PRO A 175 20.46 -13.08 12.64
CA PRO A 175 19.86 -11.92 13.28
C PRO A 175 20.70 -10.64 13.07
N GLY A 176 20.06 -9.57 12.64
CA GLY A 176 20.71 -8.29 12.39
C GLY A 176 21.23 -8.08 10.97
N GLU A 177 21.19 -9.11 10.12
CA GLU A 177 21.53 -8.98 8.70
C GLU A 177 20.30 -8.64 7.85
N SER A 178 20.45 -7.64 6.99
CA SER A 178 19.46 -7.28 5.97
C SER A 178 19.92 -7.77 4.60
N VAL A 179 19.09 -8.56 3.94
CA VAL A 179 19.41 -9.16 2.63
C VAL A 179 18.40 -8.71 1.59
N ILE A 180 18.91 -8.26 0.44
CA ILE A 180 18.09 -7.88 -0.72
C ILE A 180 18.34 -8.87 -1.85
N ASP A 181 17.37 -9.74 -2.14
CA ASP A 181 17.38 -10.64 -3.31
C ASP A 181 16.63 -9.99 -4.48
N LEU A 182 17.36 -9.23 -5.29
CA LEU A 182 16.79 -8.52 -6.45
C LEU A 182 16.18 -9.46 -7.50
N GLU A 183 16.77 -10.64 -7.72
CA GLU A 183 16.28 -11.64 -8.68
C GLU A 183 14.96 -12.26 -8.17
N GLY A 184 14.92 -12.64 -6.90
CA GLY A 184 13.71 -13.15 -6.26
C GLY A 184 12.58 -12.12 -6.23
N MET A 185 12.86 -10.85 -5.88
CA MET A 185 11.89 -9.76 -5.90
C MET A 185 11.35 -9.49 -7.30
N ALA A 186 12.20 -9.55 -8.33
CA ALA A 186 11.79 -9.40 -9.73
C ALA A 186 11.03 -10.63 -10.25
N LYS A 187 11.01 -11.74 -9.52
CA LYS A 187 10.54 -13.06 -9.98
C LYS A 187 11.18 -13.46 -11.30
N HIS A 188 12.49 -13.22 -11.40
CA HIS A 188 13.29 -13.43 -12.61
C HIS A 188 14.65 -14.04 -12.27
N PHE A 189 15.03 -15.14 -12.90
CA PHE A 189 16.27 -15.86 -12.59
C PHE A 189 17.54 -15.29 -13.27
N GLY A 190 17.57 -14.00 -13.61
CA GLY A 190 18.78 -13.32 -14.09
C GLY A 190 19.37 -13.81 -15.43
N SER A 191 18.74 -14.78 -16.11
CA SER A 191 19.21 -15.34 -17.37
C SER A 191 18.23 -15.06 -18.52
N ALA A 192 18.69 -15.22 -19.78
CA ALA A 192 17.84 -15.12 -20.96
C ALA A 192 16.61 -16.08 -20.92
N PHE A 193 16.68 -17.11 -20.09
CA PHE A 193 15.64 -18.12 -19.87
C PHE A 193 14.91 -17.94 -18.52
N GLY A 194 15.17 -16.87 -17.81
CA GLY A 194 14.70 -16.64 -16.44
C GLY A 194 13.17 -16.57 -16.26
N ASN A 195 12.41 -16.49 -17.34
CA ASN A 195 10.94 -16.44 -17.32
C ASN A 195 10.26 -17.75 -17.78
N LEU A 196 10.97 -18.87 -17.83
CA LEU A 196 10.42 -20.14 -18.33
C LEU A 196 9.30 -20.72 -17.46
N GLU A 197 9.17 -20.33 -16.20
CA GLU A 197 8.13 -20.83 -15.29
C GLU A 197 6.80 -20.05 -15.37
N GLY A 198 6.66 -19.07 -16.25
CA GLY A 198 5.41 -18.32 -16.43
C GLY A 198 4.93 -17.52 -15.20
N ARG A 199 5.81 -17.24 -14.23
CA ARG A 199 5.48 -16.44 -13.06
C ARG A 199 5.25 -14.99 -13.47
N ALA A 200 4.12 -14.42 -13.09
CA ALA A 200 3.84 -13.01 -13.32
C ALA A 200 4.87 -12.15 -12.57
N GLN A 201 5.65 -11.39 -13.33
CA GLN A 201 6.61 -10.43 -12.76
C GLN A 201 5.86 -9.23 -12.19
N PRO A 202 6.36 -8.61 -11.11
CA PRO A 202 5.81 -7.34 -10.65
C PRO A 202 5.98 -6.25 -11.71
N THR A 203 5.12 -5.24 -11.69
CA THR A 203 5.38 -4.04 -12.47
C THR A 203 6.67 -3.38 -11.98
N THR A 204 7.34 -2.59 -12.82
CA THR A 204 8.50 -1.80 -12.39
C THR A 204 8.17 -0.89 -11.19
N GLU A 205 6.92 -0.42 -11.13
CA GLU A 205 6.46 0.42 -10.03
C GLU A 205 6.35 -0.39 -8.74
N GLN A 206 5.76 -1.59 -8.78
CA GLN A 206 5.66 -2.47 -7.62
C GLN A 206 7.04 -2.96 -7.17
N PHE A 207 7.90 -3.39 -8.10
CA PHE A 207 9.28 -3.76 -7.77
C PHE A 207 10.02 -2.66 -7.00
N SER A 208 9.88 -1.40 -7.45
CA SER A 208 10.48 -0.26 -6.74
C SER A 208 9.86 -0.02 -5.35
N ASN A 209 8.56 -0.28 -5.17
CA ASN A 209 7.92 -0.19 -3.86
C ASN A 209 8.40 -1.29 -2.91
N ASP A 210 8.52 -2.52 -3.44
CA ASP A 210 9.00 -3.66 -2.67
C ASP A 210 10.46 -3.45 -2.26
N LEU A 211 11.30 -2.96 -3.17
CA LEU A 211 12.69 -2.65 -2.87
C LEU A 211 12.83 -1.58 -1.77
N PHE A 212 11.99 -0.53 -1.81
CA PHE A 212 11.95 0.49 -0.76
C PHE A 212 11.73 -0.09 0.64
N SER A 213 10.92 -1.14 0.78
CA SER A 213 10.65 -1.75 2.08
C SER A 213 11.83 -2.52 2.69
N HIS A 214 12.93 -2.67 1.95
CA HIS A 214 14.17 -3.31 2.40
C HIS A 214 15.29 -2.30 2.71
N LEU A 215 15.02 -0.99 2.57
CA LEU A 215 15.97 0.08 2.88
C LEU A 215 15.74 0.66 4.27
#